data_c2106f47976b253e063ef5bb9add0dc9
#
_entry.id   c2106f47976b253e063ef5bb9add0dc9
#
_cell.length_a   1.000
_cell.length_b   1.000
_cell.length_c   1.000
_cell.angle_alpha   90.00
_cell.angle_beta   90.00
_cell.angle_gamma   90.00
#
_symmetry.space_group_name_H-M   'P 1'
#
loop_
_entity.id
_entity.type
_entity.pdbx_description
1 polymer ?
#
loop_
_entity_poly.entity_id
_entity_poly.type
_entity_poly.pdbx_seq_one_letter_code
_entity_poly.pdbx_strand_id
1 'polypeptide(L)'
;MDEKRSVFRKKSIARISSPEQLNDYICVSSPSVWLILLSVAVLLAGVIIWGVFGTMNSYLDVCAVSENGVTTCYIKEDDAARVTADMPVSVEGESCALAALDGKAVKAETVLDEYAMHVGGIKSGEWVYPVRLSVSLPDGTYTARVLIESVRPMSFVFN
;
A
#
# COMPACT_ATOMS: atom_id res chain seq x y z
N MET A 1 87.46 -6.64 11.93
CA MET A 1 86.43 -6.70 13.01
C MET A 1 85.31 -5.76 12.61
N ASP A 2 84.34 -6.24 11.84
CA ASP A 2 83.18 -5.49 11.47
C ASP A 2 81.96 -6.15 12.02
N GLU A 3 81.45 -5.59 13.15
CA GLU A 3 80.25 -5.97 13.79
C GLU A 3 79.08 -5.27 13.07
N LYS A 4 78.50 -5.96 12.09
CA LYS A 4 77.30 -5.50 11.41
C LYS A 4 76.18 -5.44 12.45
N ARG A 5 75.87 -4.24 12.97
CA ARG A 5 74.68 -3.93 13.74
C ARG A 5 73.47 -4.27 12.90
N SER A 6 72.84 -5.40 13.17
CA SER A 6 71.51 -5.73 12.65
C SER A 6 70.52 -4.70 13.12
N VAL A 7 70.11 -3.82 12.22
CA VAL A 7 69.19 -2.71 12.46
C VAL A 7 67.75 -3.20 12.75
N PHE A 8 67.50 -4.45 12.46
CA PHE A 8 66.17 -5.03 12.67
C PHE A 8 66.15 -6.04 13.82
N ARG A 9 65.23 -5.84 14.75
CA ARG A 9 64.97 -6.79 15.83
C ARG A 9 64.56 -8.15 15.22
N LYS A 10 65.26 -9.24 15.57
CA LYS A 10 64.99 -10.61 15.10
C LYS A 10 63.51 -11.02 15.24
N LYS A 11 62.78 -10.42 16.18
CA LYS A 11 61.36 -10.62 16.42
C LYS A 11 60.46 -9.99 15.34
N SER A 12 60.94 -8.97 14.65
CA SER A 12 60.17 -8.33 13.57
C SER A 12 60.33 -9.08 12.23
N ILE A 13 61.50 -9.69 12.00
CA ILE A 13 61.75 -10.50 10.81
C ILE A 13 61.02 -11.85 10.87
N ALA A 14 60.93 -12.45 12.07
CA ALA A 14 60.18 -13.69 12.26
C ALA A 14 58.67 -13.51 12.04
N ARG A 15 58.18 -12.29 12.18
CA ARG A 15 56.74 -11.97 11.91
C ARG A 15 56.41 -11.85 10.42
N ILE A 16 57.40 -11.61 9.58
CA ILE A 16 57.18 -11.38 8.14
C ILE A 16 57.41 -12.64 7.30
N SER A 17 58.09 -13.66 7.85
CA SER A 17 58.55 -14.82 7.09
C SER A 17 57.75 -16.08 7.23
N SER A 18 56.61 -16.05 7.92
CA SER A 18 55.72 -17.22 7.97
C SER A 18 54.64 -17.10 6.88
N PRO A 19 54.63 -17.96 5.85
CA PRO A 19 53.59 -17.98 4.84
C PRO A 19 52.19 -18.34 5.41
N GLU A 20 52.13 -18.89 6.62
CA GLU A 20 50.89 -19.21 7.32
C GLU A 20 50.11 -17.96 7.79
N GLN A 21 50.81 -16.82 8.01
CA GLN A 21 50.15 -15.58 8.41
C GLN A 21 49.47 -14.83 7.24
N LEU A 22 49.85 -15.14 6.01
CA LEU A 22 49.11 -14.62 4.84
C LEU A 22 47.76 -15.30 4.67
N ASN A 23 47.62 -16.53 5.11
CA ASN A 23 46.35 -17.25 5.04
C ASN A 23 45.34 -16.76 6.11
N ASP A 24 45.82 -16.22 7.24
CA ASP A 24 44.97 -15.68 8.29
C ASP A 24 44.31 -14.33 7.91
N TYR A 25 44.96 -13.61 6.97
CA TYR A 25 44.39 -12.36 6.40
C TYR A 25 43.36 -12.60 5.30
N ILE A 26 43.22 -13.82 4.79
CA ILE A 26 42.28 -14.17 3.72
C ILE A 26 40.97 -14.77 4.24
N CYS A 27 40.87 -14.99 5.54
CA CYS A 27 39.57 -15.34 6.17
C CYS A 27 38.63 -14.11 6.22
N VAL A 28 38.24 -13.64 5.05
CA VAL A 28 37.34 -12.46 4.84
C VAL A 28 35.90 -12.76 5.25
N SER A 29 35.55 -13.97 5.62
CA SER A 29 34.18 -14.31 5.98
C SER A 29 34.11 -14.94 7.37
N SER A 30 33.88 -14.09 8.38
CA SER A 30 33.41 -14.58 9.68
C SER A 30 31.99 -15.16 9.52
N PRO A 31 31.61 -16.20 10.27
CA PRO A 31 30.23 -16.74 10.24
C PRO A 31 29.15 -15.68 10.44
N SER A 32 29.46 -14.63 11.21
CA SER A 32 28.56 -13.51 11.44
C SER A 32 28.27 -12.69 10.18
N VAL A 33 29.26 -12.52 9.27
CA VAL A 33 29.04 -11.82 8.00
C VAL A 33 28.08 -12.61 7.10
N TRP A 34 28.18 -13.93 7.08
CA TRP A 34 27.25 -14.78 6.35
C TRP A 34 25.82 -14.69 6.90
N LEU A 35 25.66 -14.63 8.23
CA LEU A 35 24.34 -14.43 8.85
C LEU A 35 23.72 -13.09 8.48
N ILE A 36 24.53 -12.01 8.48
CA ILE A 36 24.06 -10.68 8.06
C ILE A 36 23.67 -10.72 6.58
N LEU A 37 24.50 -11.29 5.72
CA LEU A 37 24.20 -11.38 4.29
C LEU A 37 22.92 -12.20 4.03
N LEU A 38 22.76 -13.32 4.73
CA LEU A 38 21.55 -14.14 4.65
C LEU A 38 20.32 -13.36 5.09
N SER A 39 20.39 -12.61 6.19
CA SER A 39 19.26 -11.82 6.69
C SER A 39 18.86 -10.72 5.69
N VAL A 40 19.82 -10.05 5.08
CA VAL A 40 19.57 -9.06 4.02
C VAL A 40 18.93 -9.73 2.79
N ALA A 41 19.45 -10.89 2.38
CA ALA A 41 18.88 -11.63 1.24
C ALA A 41 17.42 -12.05 1.50
N VAL A 42 17.10 -12.54 2.69
CA VAL A 42 15.73 -12.90 3.08
C VAL A 42 14.81 -11.69 3.10
N LEU A 43 15.30 -10.56 3.64
CA LEU A 43 14.53 -9.31 3.65
C LEU A 43 14.24 -8.83 2.22
N LEU A 44 15.24 -8.82 1.34
CA LEU A 44 15.06 -8.44 -0.07
C LEU A 44 14.10 -9.38 -0.80
N ALA A 45 14.22 -10.69 -0.57
CA ALA A 45 13.27 -11.67 -1.12
C ALA A 45 11.84 -11.40 -0.64
N GLY A 46 11.65 -11.07 0.64
CA GLY A 46 10.35 -10.69 1.20
C GLY A 46 9.76 -9.45 0.53
N VAL A 47 10.57 -8.41 0.31
CA VAL A 47 10.15 -7.18 -0.38
C VAL A 47 9.75 -7.47 -1.83
N ILE A 48 10.52 -8.31 -2.54
CA ILE A 48 10.19 -8.70 -3.93
C ILE A 48 8.88 -9.48 -3.98
N ILE A 49 8.71 -10.46 -3.11
CA ILE A 49 7.47 -11.25 -3.03
C ILE A 49 6.28 -10.33 -2.73
N TRP A 50 6.42 -9.42 -1.76
CA TRP A 50 5.36 -8.47 -1.45
C TRP A 50 5.07 -7.53 -2.63
N GLY A 51 6.10 -7.05 -3.33
CA GLY A 51 5.94 -6.17 -4.49
C GLY A 51 5.19 -6.84 -5.66
N VAL A 52 5.39 -8.14 -5.86
CA VAL A 52 4.75 -8.91 -6.94
C VAL A 52 3.32 -9.33 -6.58
N PHE A 53 3.11 -9.82 -5.34
CA PHE A 53 1.83 -10.38 -4.92
C PHE A 53 0.98 -9.40 -4.10
N GLY A 54 1.57 -8.34 -3.58
CA GLY A 54 0.85 -7.30 -2.85
C GLY A 54 -0.09 -6.52 -3.75
N THR A 55 -1.21 -6.07 -3.20
CA THR A 55 -2.15 -5.17 -3.86
C THR A 55 -2.33 -3.92 -3.02
N MET A 56 -2.30 -2.77 -3.66
CA MET A 56 -2.64 -1.49 -3.05
C MET A 56 -4.00 -1.06 -3.58
N ASN A 57 -4.98 -1.02 -2.70
CA ASN A 57 -6.35 -0.66 -3.03
C ASN A 57 -6.60 0.79 -2.64
N SER A 58 -7.14 1.56 -3.57
CA SER A 58 -7.59 2.94 -3.35
C SER A 58 -9.10 2.93 -3.19
N TYR A 59 -9.57 3.45 -2.07
CA TYR A 59 -11.00 3.55 -1.77
C TYR A 59 -11.45 5.00 -1.79
N LEU A 60 -12.68 5.20 -2.24
CA LEU A 60 -13.42 6.45 -2.11
C LEU A 60 -14.49 6.24 -1.04
N ASP A 61 -14.43 7.03 0.01
CA ASP A 61 -15.48 7.04 1.02
C ASP A 61 -16.63 7.90 0.52
N VAL A 62 -17.84 7.33 0.51
CA VAL A 62 -19.06 7.97 0.02
C VAL A 62 -20.21 7.71 0.99
N CYS A 63 -21.22 8.55 0.96
CA CYS A 63 -22.43 8.35 1.75
C CYS A 63 -23.39 7.41 1.02
N ALA A 64 -23.96 6.47 1.74
CA ALA A 64 -25.08 5.63 1.30
C ALA A 64 -26.27 5.82 2.25
N VAL A 65 -27.44 6.03 1.70
CA VAL A 65 -28.69 6.14 2.44
C VAL A 65 -29.59 5.00 2.03
N SER A 66 -30.12 4.28 3.00
CA SER A 66 -31.10 3.23 2.79
C SER A 66 -32.45 3.69 3.26
N GLU A 67 -33.44 3.64 2.37
CA GLU A 67 -34.84 3.96 2.65
C GLU A 67 -35.76 2.90 2.01
N ASN A 68 -36.68 2.36 2.81
CA ASN A 68 -37.62 1.33 2.36
C ASN A 68 -36.94 0.11 1.67
N GLY A 69 -35.73 -0.28 2.13
CA GLY A 69 -35.00 -1.40 1.59
C GLY A 69 -34.26 -1.10 0.28
N VAL A 70 -34.26 0.15 -0.17
CA VAL A 70 -33.45 0.59 -1.33
C VAL A 70 -32.25 1.39 -0.84
N THR A 71 -31.06 0.89 -1.06
CA THR A 71 -29.83 1.58 -0.68
C THR A 71 -29.31 2.39 -1.87
N THR A 72 -29.16 3.70 -1.67
CA THR A 72 -28.65 4.64 -2.68
C THR A 72 -27.35 5.24 -2.17
N CYS A 73 -26.31 5.17 -3.00
CA CYS A 73 -25.00 5.77 -2.77
C CYS A 73 -24.93 7.13 -3.46
N TYR A 74 -24.34 8.13 -2.82
CA TYR A 74 -24.25 9.48 -3.34
C TYR A 74 -22.77 9.82 -3.61
N ILE A 75 -22.44 9.95 -4.89
CA ILE A 75 -21.08 10.21 -5.37
C ILE A 75 -20.96 11.67 -5.75
N LYS A 76 -19.91 12.36 -5.26
CA LYS A 76 -19.67 13.77 -5.60
C LYS A 76 -19.34 13.91 -7.09
N GLU A 77 -19.71 15.03 -7.67
CA GLU A 77 -19.43 15.35 -9.08
C GLU A 77 -17.92 15.26 -9.39
N ASP A 78 -17.07 15.74 -8.48
CA ASP A 78 -15.61 15.71 -8.63
C ASP A 78 -15.05 14.29 -8.74
N ASP A 79 -15.71 13.32 -8.09
CA ASP A 79 -15.30 11.91 -8.06
C ASP A 79 -16.02 11.06 -9.11
N ALA A 80 -17.08 11.57 -9.71
CA ALA A 80 -17.93 10.84 -10.66
C ALA A 80 -17.15 10.32 -11.88
N ALA A 81 -16.16 11.09 -12.35
CA ALA A 81 -15.30 10.70 -13.47
C ALA A 81 -14.39 9.48 -13.16
N ARG A 82 -14.16 9.18 -11.88
CA ARG A 82 -13.31 8.09 -11.41
C ARG A 82 -14.09 6.82 -11.12
N VAL A 83 -15.40 6.91 -11.09
CA VAL A 83 -16.29 5.81 -10.72
C VAL A 83 -16.97 5.26 -11.98
N THR A 84 -16.88 3.95 -12.15
CA THR A 84 -17.46 3.22 -13.28
C THR A 84 -18.47 2.19 -12.78
N ALA A 85 -19.38 1.76 -13.63
CA ALA A 85 -20.28 0.64 -13.31
C ALA A 85 -19.49 -0.62 -12.94
N ASP A 86 -20.11 -1.47 -12.15
CA ASP A 86 -19.57 -2.74 -11.66
C ASP A 86 -18.36 -2.63 -10.68
N MET A 87 -18.00 -1.40 -10.28
CA MET A 87 -16.99 -1.25 -9.23
C MET A 87 -17.50 -1.86 -7.91
N PRO A 88 -16.63 -2.63 -7.20
CA PRO A 88 -17.02 -3.19 -5.92
C PRO A 88 -17.15 -2.08 -4.86
N VAL A 89 -18.27 -2.12 -4.17
CA VAL A 89 -18.60 -1.23 -3.07
C VAL A 89 -18.78 -2.06 -1.80
N SER A 90 -18.20 -1.63 -0.73
CA SER A 90 -18.39 -2.22 0.59
C SER A 90 -19.19 -1.27 1.49
N VAL A 91 -20.30 -1.73 2.03
CA VAL A 91 -21.14 -1.02 3.00
C VAL A 91 -21.32 -1.94 4.21
N GLU A 92 -20.96 -1.48 5.40
CA GLU A 92 -21.05 -2.26 6.64
C GLU A 92 -20.44 -3.67 6.57
N GLY A 93 -19.44 -3.86 5.69
CA GLY A 93 -18.78 -5.16 5.49
C GLY A 93 -19.44 -6.05 4.44
N GLU A 94 -20.61 -5.68 3.93
CA GLU A 94 -21.20 -6.33 2.76
C GLU A 94 -20.63 -5.75 1.47
N SER A 95 -20.26 -6.63 0.55
CA SER A 95 -19.74 -6.24 -0.77
C SER A 95 -20.83 -6.35 -1.81
N CYS A 96 -21.06 -5.27 -2.55
CA CYS A 96 -21.99 -5.22 -3.65
C CYS A 96 -21.35 -4.52 -4.86
N ALA A 97 -22.00 -4.59 -6.01
CA ALA A 97 -21.59 -3.86 -7.19
C ALA A 97 -22.35 -2.55 -7.31
N LEU A 98 -21.64 -1.53 -7.81
CA LEU A 98 -22.24 -0.25 -8.14
C LEU A 98 -23.04 -0.37 -9.44
N ALA A 99 -24.25 0.14 -9.48
CA ALA A 99 -24.98 0.29 -10.74
C ALA A 99 -24.33 1.39 -11.60
N ALA A 100 -24.72 1.46 -12.87
CA ALA A 100 -24.24 2.54 -13.75
C ALA A 100 -24.64 3.91 -13.21
N LEU A 101 -23.80 4.93 -13.42
CA LEU A 101 -24.10 6.32 -13.14
C LEU A 101 -25.03 6.91 -14.22
N ASP A 102 -26.23 6.35 -14.36
CA ASP A 102 -27.20 6.80 -15.38
C ASP A 102 -28.06 7.98 -14.90
N GLY A 103 -27.87 8.38 -13.65
CA GLY A 103 -28.61 9.45 -13.00
C GLY A 103 -28.11 10.85 -13.39
N LYS A 104 -29.02 11.83 -13.31
CA LYS A 104 -28.65 13.24 -13.38
C LYS A 104 -28.08 13.68 -12.02
N ALA A 105 -27.07 14.55 -12.06
CA ALA A 105 -26.59 15.20 -10.85
C ALA A 105 -27.75 15.96 -10.18
N VAL A 106 -27.84 15.83 -8.87
CA VAL A 106 -28.80 16.52 -8.03
C VAL A 106 -28.07 17.30 -6.95
N LYS A 107 -28.68 18.38 -6.45
CA LYS A 107 -28.09 19.09 -5.32
C LYS A 107 -28.17 18.25 -4.07
N ALA A 108 -27.06 18.14 -3.33
CA ALA A 108 -26.98 17.35 -2.12
C ALA A 108 -28.07 17.71 -1.09
N GLU A 109 -28.35 18.98 -0.89
CA GLU A 109 -29.36 19.52 0.03
C GLU A 109 -30.79 19.05 -0.27
N THR A 110 -31.05 18.58 -1.49
CA THR A 110 -32.41 18.15 -1.90
C THR A 110 -32.67 16.69 -1.54
N VAL A 111 -31.61 15.89 -1.41
CA VAL A 111 -31.69 14.43 -1.28
C VAL A 111 -31.00 13.87 -0.04
N LEU A 112 -30.20 14.68 0.64
CA LEU A 112 -29.46 14.30 1.83
C LEU A 112 -29.80 15.22 3.00
N ASP A 113 -29.90 14.66 4.18
CA ASP A 113 -29.97 15.42 5.41
C ASP A 113 -28.57 15.91 5.85
N GLU A 114 -28.51 16.76 6.85
CA GLU A 114 -27.25 17.33 7.36
C GLU A 114 -26.29 16.24 7.87
N TYR A 115 -26.83 15.18 8.47
CA TYR A 115 -26.04 14.05 8.96
C TYR A 115 -25.42 13.24 7.81
N ALA A 116 -26.20 12.92 6.79
CA ALA A 116 -25.71 12.21 5.60
C ALA A 116 -24.67 13.03 4.83
N MET A 117 -24.85 14.35 4.70
CA MET A 117 -23.87 15.23 4.13
C MET A 117 -22.55 15.22 4.92
N HIS A 118 -22.65 15.24 6.25
CA HIS A 118 -21.48 15.16 7.12
C HIS A 118 -20.74 13.82 6.96
N VAL A 119 -21.45 12.70 6.96
CA VAL A 119 -20.89 11.35 6.77
C VAL A 119 -20.17 11.23 5.42
N GLY A 120 -20.75 11.76 4.34
CA GLY A 120 -20.17 11.75 2.99
C GLY A 120 -19.11 12.83 2.77
N GLY A 121 -18.87 13.71 3.75
CA GLY A 121 -18.00 14.88 3.60
C GLY A 121 -18.44 15.80 2.45
N ILE A 122 -19.77 15.89 2.23
CA ILE A 122 -20.39 16.68 1.17
C ILE A 122 -20.72 18.06 1.73
N LYS A 123 -20.37 19.11 1.00
CA LYS A 123 -20.68 20.49 1.40
C LYS A 123 -22.02 20.94 0.84
N SER A 124 -22.61 21.89 1.54
CA SER A 124 -23.81 22.58 1.04
C SER A 124 -23.55 23.21 -0.33
N GLY A 125 -24.45 22.97 -1.28
CA GLY A 125 -24.34 23.45 -2.66
C GLY A 125 -23.60 22.51 -3.62
N GLU A 126 -22.97 21.44 -3.15
CA GLU A 126 -22.34 20.45 -4.02
C GLU A 126 -23.37 19.61 -4.78
N TRP A 127 -22.96 19.14 -5.96
CA TRP A 127 -23.73 18.22 -6.78
C TRP A 127 -23.31 16.79 -6.52
N VAL A 128 -24.31 15.89 -6.45
CA VAL A 128 -24.08 14.46 -6.21
C VAL A 128 -24.85 13.62 -7.23
N TYR A 129 -24.29 12.48 -7.57
CA TYR A 129 -24.92 11.47 -8.42
C TYR A 129 -25.49 10.36 -7.53
N PRO A 130 -26.83 10.20 -7.51
CA PRO A 130 -27.46 9.07 -6.79
C PRO A 130 -27.29 7.80 -7.61
N VAL A 131 -26.68 6.76 -7.01
CA VAL A 131 -26.48 5.46 -7.62
C VAL A 131 -27.03 4.38 -6.72
N ARG A 132 -27.88 3.52 -7.26
CA ARG A 132 -28.47 2.41 -6.50
C ARG A 132 -27.45 1.30 -6.30
N LEU A 133 -27.42 0.76 -5.09
CA LEU A 133 -26.66 -0.43 -4.76
C LEU A 133 -27.56 -1.66 -4.82
N SER A 134 -26.97 -2.80 -5.18
CA SER A 134 -27.65 -4.10 -5.21
C SER A 134 -27.78 -4.75 -3.82
N VAL A 135 -27.63 -3.98 -2.76
CA VAL A 135 -27.74 -4.42 -1.37
C VAL A 135 -28.96 -3.76 -0.74
N SER A 136 -29.68 -4.51 0.08
CA SER A 136 -30.80 -4.00 0.87
C SER A 136 -30.39 -3.98 2.35
N LEU A 137 -30.28 -2.78 2.89
CA LEU A 137 -29.93 -2.55 4.29
C LEU A 137 -31.15 -1.98 5.04
N PRO A 138 -31.16 -2.07 6.37
CA PRO A 138 -32.15 -1.35 7.20
C PRO A 138 -32.11 0.16 6.88
N ASP A 139 -33.23 0.84 7.15
CA ASP A 139 -33.29 2.30 6.93
C ASP A 139 -32.25 3.00 7.80
N GLY A 140 -31.45 3.86 7.17
CA GLY A 140 -30.37 4.58 7.83
C GLY A 140 -29.33 5.15 6.88
N THR A 141 -28.37 5.87 7.47
CA THR A 141 -27.23 6.47 6.76
C THR A 141 -25.96 5.70 7.07
N TYR A 142 -25.23 5.33 6.05
CA TYR A 142 -24.06 4.47 6.10
C TYR A 142 -22.86 5.10 5.39
N THR A 143 -21.67 4.73 5.82
CA THR A 143 -20.45 4.99 5.04
C THR A 143 -20.22 3.82 4.08
N ALA A 144 -20.17 4.11 2.80
CA ALA A 144 -19.81 3.14 1.78
C ALA A 144 -18.40 3.43 1.25
N ARG A 145 -17.67 2.38 0.88
CA ARG A 145 -16.35 2.46 0.28
C ARG A 145 -16.38 1.87 -1.11
N VAL A 146 -16.15 2.72 -2.09
CA VAL A 146 -16.01 2.31 -3.49
C VAL A 146 -14.55 2.00 -3.78
N LEU A 147 -14.23 0.82 -4.27
CA LEU A 147 -12.88 0.48 -4.71
C LEU A 147 -12.67 1.09 -6.11
N ILE A 148 -11.90 2.19 -6.15
CA ILE A 148 -11.63 2.89 -7.42
C ILE A 148 -10.51 2.22 -8.18
N GLU A 149 -9.45 1.82 -7.47
CA GLU A 149 -8.24 1.34 -8.10
C GLU A 149 -7.59 0.26 -7.25
N SER A 150 -7.14 -0.79 -7.91
CA SER A 150 -6.34 -1.85 -7.29
C SER A 150 -5.09 -2.06 -8.13
N VAL A 151 -3.95 -1.58 -7.61
CA VAL A 151 -2.67 -1.66 -8.32
C VAL A 151 -1.70 -2.57 -7.59
N ARG A 152 -0.85 -3.22 -8.35
CA ARG A 152 0.29 -3.96 -7.79
C ARG A 152 1.50 -3.05 -7.76
N PRO A 153 2.24 -2.95 -6.63
CA PRO A 153 3.39 -2.04 -6.52
C PRO A 153 4.42 -2.23 -7.65
N MET A 154 4.60 -3.48 -8.09
CA MET A 154 5.56 -3.81 -9.14
C MET A 154 5.15 -3.28 -10.53
N SER A 155 3.87 -2.95 -10.77
CA SER A 155 3.43 -2.38 -12.05
C SER A 155 4.06 -1.02 -12.36
N PHE A 156 4.45 -0.26 -11.33
CA PHE A 156 5.14 1.02 -11.49
C PHE A 156 6.61 0.89 -11.91
N VAL A 157 7.20 -0.29 -11.73
CA VAL A 157 8.62 -0.52 -12.04
C VAL A 157 8.81 -0.99 -13.48
N PHE A 158 7.82 -1.66 -14.05
CA PHE A 158 7.90 -2.31 -15.36
C PHE A 158 7.06 -1.63 -16.46
N ASN A 159 6.55 -0.43 -16.21
CA ASN A 159 5.77 0.32 -17.21
C ASN A 159 6.63 1.42 -17.85
#